data_df6fce97d80b3d7a834494147eef12c9
#
_entry.id   df6fce97d80b3d7a834494147eef12c9
#
_cell.length_a   1.000
_cell.length_b   1.000
_cell.length_c   1.000
_cell.angle_alpha   90.00
_cell.angle_beta   90.00
_cell.angle_gamma   90.00
#
_symmetry.space_group_name_H-M   'P 1'
#
loop_
_entity.id
_entity.type
_entity.pdbx_description
1 polymer ?
#
loop_
_entity_poly.entity_id
_entity_poly.type
_entity_poly.pdbx_seq_one_letter_code
_entity_poly.pdbx_strand_id
1 'polypeptide(L)'
;MTVAPIKRDEESAEFFDAAAQGVLLLRWSAASGRYLPPAAVIDPVAPTSPPTWRPASGLGEIVTWTVIPGRDAPATVVAIVELEEGPWITVQVQDLDPAGLRAGHPVRIGFETPEDGEAVPIALPRA
;
A
#
# COMPACT_ATOMS: atom_id res chain seq x y z
N MET A 1 15.61 -7.58 -1.36
CA MET A 1 15.43 -6.22 -0.80
C MET A 1 14.43 -6.28 0.34
N THR A 2 14.76 -5.69 1.45
CA THR A 2 13.88 -5.68 2.61
C THR A 2 13.30 -4.28 2.83
N VAL A 3 12.08 -4.23 3.33
CA VAL A 3 11.47 -2.97 3.76
C VAL A 3 11.94 -2.62 5.17
N ALA A 4 11.89 -1.35 5.52
CA ALA A 4 12.22 -0.90 6.87
C ALA A 4 11.17 -1.43 7.86
N PRO A 5 11.55 -1.81 9.08
CA PRO A 5 10.57 -2.28 10.06
C PRO A 5 9.65 -1.14 10.51
N ILE A 6 8.36 -1.47 10.62
CA ILE A 6 7.31 -0.56 11.08
C ILE A 6 6.63 -1.19 12.28
N LYS A 7 6.31 -0.39 13.26
CA LYS A 7 5.59 -0.82 14.46
C LYS A 7 4.15 -0.29 14.39
N ARG A 8 3.21 -1.12 14.83
CA ARG A 8 1.80 -0.73 14.87
C ARG A 8 1.49 0.21 16.03
N ASP A 9 0.42 0.96 15.88
CA ASP A 9 -0.24 1.68 16.96
C ASP A 9 -1.71 1.22 17.02
N GLU A 10 -2.52 1.84 17.88
CA GLU A 10 -3.93 1.46 18.00
C GLU A 10 -4.70 1.67 16.69
N GLU A 11 -4.41 2.74 15.98
CA GLU A 11 -5.10 3.07 14.73
C GLU A 11 -4.77 2.09 13.61
N SER A 12 -3.56 1.54 13.60
CA SER A 12 -3.09 0.69 12.52
C SER A 12 -3.15 -0.81 12.84
N ALA A 13 -3.57 -1.19 14.05
CA ALA A 13 -3.54 -2.59 14.47
C ALA A 13 -4.33 -3.51 13.54
N GLU A 14 -5.56 -3.15 13.18
CA GLU A 14 -6.38 -3.97 12.27
C GLU A 14 -5.75 -4.09 10.88
N PHE A 15 -5.16 -3.00 10.39
CA PHE A 15 -4.48 -3.02 9.11
C PHE A 15 -3.35 -4.05 9.09
N PHE A 16 -2.51 -4.05 10.12
CA PHE A 16 -1.38 -4.97 10.19
C PHE A 16 -1.79 -6.42 10.50
N ASP A 17 -2.86 -6.63 11.27
CA ASP A 17 -3.41 -7.96 11.48
C ASP A 17 -3.89 -8.57 10.14
N ALA A 18 -4.59 -7.80 9.34
CA ALA A 18 -5.03 -8.23 8.01
C ALA A 18 -3.85 -8.44 7.07
N ALA A 19 -2.87 -7.54 7.10
CA ALA A 19 -1.66 -7.64 6.28
C ALA A 19 -0.88 -8.93 6.56
N ALA A 20 -0.83 -9.35 7.81
CA ALA A 20 -0.20 -10.62 8.19
C ALA A 20 -0.90 -11.84 7.58
N GLN A 21 -2.18 -11.69 7.19
CA GLN A 21 -2.95 -12.71 6.49
C GLN A 21 -2.99 -12.47 4.97
N GLY A 22 -2.21 -11.52 4.46
CA GLY A 22 -2.13 -11.21 3.04
C GLY A 22 -3.29 -10.35 2.51
N VAL A 23 -4.02 -9.67 3.39
CA VAL A 23 -5.18 -8.85 3.03
C VAL A 23 -4.85 -7.37 3.20
N LEU A 24 -5.04 -6.60 2.12
CA LEU A 24 -4.91 -5.15 2.18
C LEU A 24 -6.25 -4.55 2.64
N LEU A 25 -6.23 -3.83 3.75
CA LEU A 25 -7.39 -3.09 4.21
C LEU A 25 -7.29 -1.62 3.77
N LEU A 26 -8.42 -1.08 3.34
CA LEU A 26 -8.60 0.33 3.09
C LEU A 26 -9.65 0.87 4.06
N ARG A 27 -9.71 2.19 4.20
CA ARG A 27 -10.80 2.83 4.92
C ARG A 27 -12.01 2.94 4.01
N TRP A 28 -13.18 2.78 4.57
CA TRP A 28 -14.45 2.92 3.86
C TRP A 28 -15.30 3.96 4.56
N SER A 29 -15.73 4.97 3.80
CA SER A 29 -16.67 5.97 4.30
C SER A 29 -18.07 5.66 3.81
N ALA A 30 -18.92 5.16 4.70
CA ALA A 30 -20.32 4.90 4.36
C ALA A 30 -21.08 6.20 4.07
N ALA A 31 -20.68 7.29 4.74
CA ALA A 31 -21.33 8.60 4.56
C ALA A 31 -21.12 9.16 3.15
N SER A 32 -19.92 8.99 2.58
CA SER A 32 -19.63 9.49 1.23
C SER A 32 -19.62 8.37 0.16
N GLY A 33 -19.75 7.10 0.58
CA GLY A 33 -19.80 5.96 -0.32
C GLY A 33 -18.51 5.74 -1.09
N ARG A 34 -17.36 5.97 -0.46
CA ARG A 34 -16.06 5.83 -1.13
C ARG A 34 -15.00 5.21 -0.25
N TYR A 35 -14.00 4.65 -0.91
CA TYR A 35 -12.78 4.20 -0.23
C TYR A 35 -11.83 5.35 0.02
N LEU A 36 -11.07 5.24 1.10
CA LEU A 36 -10.03 6.18 1.50
C LEU A 36 -8.72 5.41 1.75
N PRO A 37 -7.58 6.08 1.68
CA PRO A 37 -6.30 5.42 1.99
C PRO A 37 -6.27 4.89 3.43
N PRO A 38 -5.40 3.90 3.72
CA PRO A 38 -5.32 3.31 5.06
C PRO A 38 -5.04 4.32 6.19
N ALA A 39 -4.31 5.39 5.89
CA ALA A 39 -3.96 6.40 6.89
C ALA A 39 -5.08 7.41 7.17
N ALA A 40 -6.18 7.36 6.43
CA ALA A 40 -7.28 8.33 6.58
C ALA A 40 -8.12 8.01 7.81
N VAL A 41 -7.91 8.71 8.91
CA VAL A 41 -8.67 8.52 10.15
C VAL A 41 -10.01 9.26 10.14
N ILE A 42 -10.18 10.23 9.23
CA ILE A 42 -11.45 10.93 9.02
C ILE A 42 -11.72 11.07 7.52
N ASP A 43 -12.99 11.20 7.17
CA ASP A 43 -13.40 11.61 5.84
C ASP A 43 -13.65 13.12 5.88
N PRO A 44 -12.89 13.95 5.12
CA PRO A 44 -13.09 15.40 5.12
C PRO A 44 -14.49 15.84 4.71
N VAL A 45 -15.19 15.02 3.90
CA VAL A 45 -16.56 15.30 3.46
C VAL A 45 -17.57 15.00 4.57
N ALA A 46 -17.25 14.07 5.46
CA ALA A 46 -18.13 13.64 6.54
C ALA A 46 -17.33 13.45 7.84
N PRO A 47 -16.82 14.54 8.44
CA PRO A 47 -15.85 14.43 9.55
C PRO A 47 -16.43 13.87 10.85
N THR A 48 -17.75 13.80 10.98
CA THR A 48 -18.41 13.23 12.18
C THR A 48 -18.75 11.74 12.02
N SER A 49 -18.48 11.16 10.85
CA SER A 49 -18.74 9.75 10.57
C SER A 49 -17.41 9.06 10.28
N PRO A 50 -16.75 8.51 11.30
CA PRO A 50 -15.41 7.90 11.11
C PRO A 50 -15.46 6.75 10.11
N PRO A 51 -14.48 6.66 9.21
CA PRO A 51 -14.40 5.54 8.27
C PRO A 51 -14.09 4.23 8.99
N THR A 52 -14.52 3.13 8.39
CA THR A 52 -14.27 1.79 8.88
C THR A 52 -13.25 1.08 8.00
N TRP A 53 -12.80 -0.11 8.41
CA TRP A 53 -11.90 -0.91 7.61
C TRP A 53 -12.70 -1.81 6.65
N ARG A 54 -12.16 -1.97 5.43
CA ARG A 54 -12.76 -2.84 4.42
C ARG A 54 -11.68 -3.46 3.54
N PRO A 55 -11.74 -4.77 3.22
CA PRO A 55 -10.76 -5.40 2.35
C PRO A 55 -10.79 -4.83 0.94
N ALA A 56 -9.59 -4.70 0.34
CA ALA A 56 -9.40 -4.31 -1.05
C ALA A 56 -9.03 -5.52 -1.89
N SER A 57 -9.18 -5.39 -3.22
CA SER A 57 -8.78 -6.44 -4.16
C SER A 57 -7.28 -6.71 -4.16
N GLY A 58 -6.48 -5.69 -3.82
CA GLY A 58 -5.03 -5.77 -3.93
C GLY A 58 -4.52 -5.54 -5.35
N LEU A 59 -5.37 -5.13 -6.29
CA LEU A 59 -4.98 -4.86 -7.68
C LEU A 59 -4.91 -3.37 -7.92
N GLY A 60 -3.94 -2.96 -8.74
CA GLY A 60 -3.78 -1.54 -9.07
C GLY A 60 -2.81 -1.32 -10.22
N GLU A 61 -2.51 -0.05 -10.45
CA GLU A 61 -1.61 0.39 -11.52
C GLU A 61 -0.63 1.43 -10.98
N ILE A 62 0.59 1.41 -11.51
CA ILE A 62 1.59 2.41 -11.15
C ILE A 62 1.20 3.76 -11.77
N VAL A 63 1.14 4.79 -10.93
CA VAL A 63 0.95 6.18 -11.37
C VAL A 63 2.29 6.82 -11.71
N THR A 64 3.24 6.70 -10.80
CA THR A 64 4.59 7.20 -10.94
C THR A 64 5.52 6.41 -10.03
N TRP A 65 6.82 6.53 -10.26
CA TRP A 65 7.80 5.83 -9.43
C TRP A 65 9.10 6.62 -9.38
N THR A 66 9.93 6.27 -8.41
CA THR A 66 11.29 6.78 -8.30
C THR A 66 12.25 5.65 -7.94
N VAL A 67 13.48 5.78 -8.40
CA VAL A 67 14.55 4.84 -8.06
C VAL A 67 15.50 5.55 -7.11
N ILE A 68 15.64 4.99 -5.92
CA ILE A 68 16.52 5.52 -4.88
C ILE A 68 17.80 4.70 -4.91
N PRO A 69 18.95 5.29 -5.32
CA PRO A 69 20.19 4.53 -5.38
C PRO A 69 20.60 4.03 -4.00
N GLY A 70 21.07 2.78 -3.95
CA GLY A 70 21.62 2.21 -2.73
C GLY A 70 23.08 2.58 -2.59
N ARG A 71 23.52 2.77 -1.34
CA ARG A 71 24.95 2.86 -1.02
C ARG A 71 25.39 1.47 -0.54
N ASP A 72 26.20 0.78 -1.30
CA ASP A 72 26.62 -0.58 -1.01
C ASP A 72 25.47 -1.59 -0.94
N ALA A 73 24.35 -1.29 -1.62
CA ALA A 73 23.14 -2.12 -1.65
C ALA A 73 22.38 -1.89 -2.96
N PRO A 74 21.47 -2.79 -3.35
CA PRO A 74 20.62 -2.57 -4.52
C PRO A 74 19.79 -1.31 -4.37
N ALA A 75 19.45 -0.67 -5.49
CA ALA A 75 18.54 0.45 -5.50
C ALA A 75 17.15 0.05 -5.01
N THR A 76 16.47 0.97 -4.35
CA THR A 76 15.10 0.80 -3.90
C THR A 76 14.18 1.52 -4.87
N VAL A 77 13.15 0.84 -5.36
CA VAL A 77 12.14 1.44 -6.23
C VAL A 77 10.89 1.68 -5.38
N VAL A 78 10.41 2.91 -5.39
CA VAL A 78 9.20 3.32 -4.67
C VAL A 78 8.21 3.86 -5.69
N ALA A 79 6.97 3.42 -5.59
CA ALA A 79 5.92 3.82 -6.53
C ALA A 79 4.68 4.31 -5.80
N ILE A 80 3.94 5.18 -6.48
CA ILE A 80 2.56 5.47 -6.13
C ILE A 80 1.70 4.56 -6.99
N VAL A 81 0.83 3.80 -6.35
CA VAL A 81 -0.08 2.86 -7.00
C VAL A 81 -1.50 3.35 -6.81
N GLU A 82 -2.25 3.44 -7.91
CA GLU A 82 -3.69 3.68 -7.87
C GLU A 82 -4.37 2.32 -7.78
N LEU A 83 -5.10 2.10 -6.69
CA LEU A 83 -5.83 0.86 -6.47
C LEU A 83 -7.12 0.84 -7.27
N GLU A 84 -7.63 -0.36 -7.60
CA GLU A 84 -8.92 -0.51 -8.28
C GLU A 84 -10.04 0.24 -7.56
N GLU A 85 -9.99 0.29 -6.24
CA GLU A 85 -10.98 0.97 -5.40
C GLU A 85 -10.87 2.50 -5.43
N GLY A 86 -9.78 3.04 -5.99
CA GLY A 86 -9.56 4.47 -6.18
C GLY A 86 -8.43 5.09 -5.39
N PRO A 87 -8.21 4.75 -4.11
CA PRO A 87 -7.14 5.38 -3.34
C PRO A 87 -5.75 5.10 -3.90
N TRP A 88 -4.85 6.05 -3.68
CA TRP A 88 -3.44 5.92 -4.01
C TRP A 88 -2.66 5.52 -2.77
N ILE A 89 -1.73 4.59 -2.92
CA ILE A 89 -0.81 4.20 -1.86
C ILE A 89 0.62 4.28 -2.37
N THR A 90 1.55 4.54 -1.44
CA THR A 90 2.99 4.56 -1.74
C THR A 90 3.61 3.29 -1.21
N VAL A 91 4.25 2.52 -2.08
CA VAL A 91 4.81 1.21 -1.74
C VAL A 91 6.15 0.99 -2.44
N GLN A 92 6.97 0.11 -1.90
CA GLN A 92 8.14 -0.38 -2.63
C GLN A 92 7.70 -1.34 -3.72
N VAL A 93 8.42 -1.33 -4.84
CA VAL A 93 8.21 -2.24 -5.95
C VAL A 93 9.26 -3.34 -5.86
N GLN A 94 8.84 -4.59 -5.97
CA GLN A 94 9.74 -5.74 -5.97
C GLN A 94 9.46 -6.63 -7.16
N ASP A 95 10.48 -7.36 -7.61
CA ASP A 95 10.42 -8.32 -8.70
C ASP A 95 10.02 -7.72 -10.06
N LEU A 96 10.23 -6.41 -10.22
CA LEU A 96 10.05 -5.70 -11.49
C LEU A 96 11.29 -4.87 -11.78
N ASP A 97 11.75 -4.92 -13.05
CA ASP A 97 12.87 -4.10 -13.50
C ASP A 97 12.40 -2.65 -13.64
N PRO A 98 13.02 -1.69 -12.92
CA PRO A 98 12.61 -0.29 -13.04
C PRO A 98 12.73 0.26 -14.47
N ALA A 99 13.60 -0.29 -15.30
CA ALA A 99 13.71 0.14 -16.70
C ALA A 99 12.46 -0.21 -17.54
N GLY A 100 11.67 -1.19 -17.08
CA GLY A 100 10.44 -1.59 -17.76
C GLY A 100 9.17 -0.97 -17.22
N LEU A 101 9.27 -0.15 -16.18
CA LEU A 101 8.09 0.47 -15.58
C LEU A 101 7.54 1.60 -16.47
N ARG A 102 6.23 1.77 -16.39
CA ARG A 102 5.52 2.85 -17.08
C ARG A 102 4.28 3.23 -16.29
N ALA A 103 3.74 4.42 -16.56
CA ALA A 103 2.44 4.80 -16.01
C ALA A 103 1.37 3.82 -16.52
N GLY A 104 0.51 3.35 -15.64
CA GLY A 104 -0.50 2.34 -15.95
C GLY A 104 0.01 0.90 -15.85
N HIS A 105 1.27 0.69 -15.46
CA HIS A 105 1.81 -0.66 -15.32
C HIS A 105 1.02 -1.43 -14.27
N PRO A 106 0.41 -2.58 -14.62
CA PRO A 106 -0.42 -3.33 -13.67
C PRO A 106 0.44 -4.02 -12.61
N VAL A 107 -0.01 -3.92 -11.37
CA VAL A 107 0.65 -4.56 -10.22
C VAL A 107 -0.40 -5.18 -9.30
N ARG A 108 0.05 -6.08 -8.44
CA ARG A 108 -0.72 -6.55 -7.30
C ARG A 108 -0.01 -6.18 -6.01
N ILE A 109 -0.76 -5.99 -4.97
CA ILE A 109 -0.20 -5.70 -3.66
C ILE A 109 0.01 -7.01 -2.92
N GLY A 110 1.26 -7.26 -2.57
CA GLY A 110 1.62 -8.33 -1.66
C GLY A 110 2.16 -7.73 -0.38
N PHE A 111 2.79 -8.54 0.46
CA PHE A 111 3.28 -8.08 1.74
C PHE A 111 4.65 -8.69 2.01
N GLU A 112 5.50 -7.90 2.66
CA GLU A 112 6.77 -8.37 3.17
C GLU A 112 6.83 -8.05 4.66
N THR A 113 7.23 -9.04 5.46
CA THR A 113 7.37 -8.86 6.90
C THR A 113 8.85 -8.80 7.24
N PRO A 114 9.39 -7.61 7.52
CA PRO A 114 10.79 -7.50 7.94
C PRO A 114 10.97 -8.06 9.34
N GLU A 115 12.20 -8.44 9.65
CA GLU A 115 12.55 -8.84 11.01
C GLU A 115 12.21 -7.71 11.99
N ASP A 116 11.55 -8.03 13.09
CA ASP A 116 11.11 -7.08 14.13
C ASP A 116 10.10 -6.03 13.66
N GLY A 117 9.40 -6.27 12.56
CA GLY A 117 8.40 -5.34 12.03
C GLY A 117 7.10 -6.02 11.63
N GLU A 118 6.12 -5.20 11.28
CA GLU A 118 4.82 -5.65 10.78
C GLU A 118 4.90 -6.00 9.30
N ALA A 119 3.90 -6.74 8.78
CA ALA A 119 3.77 -6.99 7.35
C ALA A 119 3.47 -5.68 6.63
N VAL A 120 4.29 -5.34 5.64
CA VAL A 120 4.24 -4.07 4.91
C VAL A 120 3.82 -4.34 3.47
N PRO A 121 2.86 -3.57 2.93
CA PRO A 121 2.45 -3.75 1.53
C PRO A 121 3.57 -3.39 0.57
N ILE A 122 3.69 -4.18 -0.49
CA ILE A 122 4.64 -3.97 -1.58
C ILE A 122 3.91 -4.21 -2.91
N ALA A 123 4.43 -3.60 -3.99
CA ALA A 123 3.91 -3.84 -5.33
C ALA A 123 4.71 -4.95 -6.01
N LEU A 124 4.02 -5.94 -6.54
CA LEU A 124 4.59 -7.12 -7.19
C LEU A 124 4.04 -7.24 -8.61
N PRO A 125 4.71 -8.03 -9.47
CA PRO A 125 4.19 -8.28 -10.81
C PRO A 125 2.78 -8.87 -10.76
N ARG A 126 1.91 -8.35 -11.62
CA ARG A 126 0.58 -8.89 -11.80
C ARG A 126 0.63 -9.87 -12.96
N ALA A 127 0.30 -11.11 -12.67
CA ALA A 127 0.32 -12.18 -13.67
C ALA A 127 -0.78 -12.00 -14.71
#